data_f7168ca906e61dfd391ae489f84087a4
#
_entry.id   f7168ca906e61dfd391ae489f84087a4
#
_cell.length_a   1.000
_cell.length_b   1.000
_cell.length_c   1.000
_cell.angle_alpha   90.00
_cell.angle_beta   90.00
_cell.angle_gamma   90.00
#
_symmetry.space_group_name_H-M   'P 1'
#
loop_
_entity.id
_entity.type
_entity.pdbx_description
1 polymer ?
#
loop_
_entity_poly.entity_id
_entity_poly.type
_entity_poly.pdbx_seq_one_letter_code
_entity_poly.pdbx_strand_id
1 'polypeptide(L)'
;MQPEDRIARETMIKIQSGGVVDTSGDGDGAEDFSFKTQAQMKEWFADTPEAITNTVKIADQCNVEITLGMEAWVFPDYIIESGREPDDELFVTAWEGVSWRGLDPENEELKKRLTFELDVIKMKGYAKYFLVVGDLLREARVRDILTTIRGSVAGSLTTYVLGITNVNPLEYRLPFERFLNPERPSAPDIDMDFADNRRDEIIEYAKQKYGEDKVAQIGTFGTMAAKAAVRDVARALGHAYSTGDRISKLIPLGAQGFPMTIDRALEQEKELAELYKKDAESREVIDLAKQIEGRVRHIGVHAAGVVISPVPLNQYVPIQPDSKTVKYVSQNEMHSVGEDGVGLLKFDFLGIKNLAILADAVKRVKAIRDVDVDIENIPLDDKLTFEMLARGETMGLFQLNGTGMTSFLKLSHIHITEPKRQYSKSRITTNA
;
A
#
# COMPACT_ATOMS: atom_id res chain seq x y z
N MET A 1 15.46 17.83 19.14
CA MET A 1 15.77 19.06 18.38
C MET A 1 16.87 19.77 19.14
N GLN A 2 17.95 20.12 18.47
CA GLN A 2 19.06 20.91 19.04
C GLN A 2 18.84 22.38 18.67
N PRO A 3 19.49 23.32 19.34
CA PRO A 3 19.37 24.75 18.99
C PRO A 3 19.70 25.05 17.52
N GLU A 4 20.66 24.33 16.95
CA GLU A 4 21.13 24.44 15.55
C GLU A 4 20.07 24.03 14.53
N ASP A 5 19.08 23.24 14.93
CA ASP A 5 17.99 22.80 14.05
C ASP A 5 16.95 23.90 13.76
N ARG A 6 17.09 25.08 14.38
CA ARG A 6 16.12 26.20 14.29
C ARG A 6 15.81 26.57 12.85
N ILE A 7 16.84 26.83 12.04
CA ILE A 7 16.67 27.25 10.64
C ILE A 7 15.96 26.14 9.83
N ALA A 8 16.34 24.88 10.04
CA ALA A 8 15.68 23.75 9.38
C ALA A 8 14.19 23.66 9.75
N ARG A 9 13.84 23.84 11.03
CA ARG A 9 12.46 23.87 11.52
C ARG A 9 11.67 25.03 10.91
N GLU A 10 12.20 26.24 10.93
CA GLU A 10 11.56 27.42 10.34
C GLU A 10 11.36 27.25 8.84
N THR A 11 12.35 26.66 8.15
CA THR A 11 12.25 26.31 6.72
C THR A 11 11.10 25.35 6.47
N MET A 12 10.94 24.31 7.27
CA MET A 12 9.82 23.37 7.18
C MET A 12 8.46 24.08 7.33
N ILE A 13 8.34 24.97 8.31
CA ILE A 13 7.11 25.78 8.52
C ILE A 13 6.83 26.67 7.31
N LYS A 14 7.86 27.33 6.76
CA LYS A 14 7.71 28.20 5.59
C LYS A 14 7.41 27.43 4.31
N ILE A 15 7.94 26.22 4.15
CA ILE A 15 7.58 25.32 3.05
C ILE A 15 6.08 25.02 3.07
N GLN A 16 5.50 24.79 4.26
CA GLN A 16 4.07 24.50 4.41
C GLN A 16 3.20 25.76 4.22
N SER A 17 3.61 26.90 4.77
CA SER A 17 2.85 28.15 4.73
C SER A 17 3.05 28.99 3.46
N GLY A 18 4.03 28.64 2.61
CA GLY A 18 4.35 29.39 1.40
C GLY A 18 5.16 30.67 1.64
N GLY A 19 5.69 30.88 2.83
CA GLY A 19 6.52 32.04 3.19
C GLY A 19 8.00 31.89 2.89
N VAL A 20 8.77 32.93 3.26
CA VAL A 20 10.24 32.99 3.20
C VAL A 20 10.81 32.97 4.61
N VAL A 21 11.93 32.28 4.82
CA VAL A 21 12.65 32.21 6.09
C VAL A 21 13.45 33.47 6.29
N ASP A 22 13.42 34.01 7.49
CA ASP A 22 14.35 35.08 7.90
C ASP A 22 15.67 34.44 8.38
N THR A 23 16.69 34.52 7.54
CA THR A 23 18.04 34.01 7.86
C THR A 23 18.94 35.02 8.55
N SER A 24 18.45 36.25 8.78
CA SER A 24 19.26 37.34 9.36
C SER A 24 19.74 37.13 10.81
N GLY A 25 19.22 36.11 11.47
CA GLY A 25 19.80 35.56 12.71
C GLY A 25 19.56 36.37 14.01
N ASP A 26 19.14 37.63 13.90
CA ASP A 26 18.99 38.56 15.01
C ASP A 26 17.52 38.76 15.42
N GLY A 27 16.68 37.78 15.26
CA GLY A 27 15.32 37.81 15.78
C GLY A 27 15.36 37.82 17.32
N ASP A 28 15.45 39.04 17.91
CA ASP A 28 15.25 39.29 19.32
C ASP A 28 13.85 38.75 19.68
N GLY A 29 13.78 37.54 20.26
CA GLY A 29 12.52 36.86 20.58
C GLY A 29 12.24 35.56 19.82
N ALA A 30 13.18 35.01 19.05
CA ALA A 30 12.99 33.70 18.44
C ALA A 30 12.84 32.61 19.52
N GLU A 31 11.64 32.00 19.58
CA GLU A 31 11.35 30.92 20.54
C GLU A 31 12.29 29.74 20.35
N ASP A 32 12.98 29.33 21.40
CA ASP A 32 13.85 28.17 21.41
C ASP A 32 13.07 26.88 21.75
N PHE A 33 12.71 26.10 20.74
CA PHE A 33 12.03 24.82 20.86
C PHE A 33 12.98 23.63 21.01
N SER A 34 14.26 23.86 21.34
CA SER A 34 15.20 22.79 21.58
C SER A 34 14.84 21.99 22.84
N PHE A 35 15.27 20.72 22.90
CA PHE A 35 15.11 19.93 24.10
C PHE A 35 16.10 20.40 25.18
N LYS A 36 15.56 20.88 26.32
CA LYS A 36 16.36 21.46 27.39
C LYS A 36 17.00 20.39 28.26
N THR A 37 18.19 20.70 28.76
CA THR A 37 18.88 19.85 29.74
C THR A 37 18.20 19.94 31.10
N GLN A 38 18.40 18.90 31.94
CA GLN A 38 17.89 18.93 33.32
C GLN A 38 18.44 20.14 34.13
N ALA A 39 19.68 20.54 33.85
CA ALA A 39 20.28 21.70 34.51
C ALA A 39 19.55 23.01 34.17
N GLN A 40 19.30 23.24 32.87
CA GLN A 40 18.53 24.41 32.40
C GLN A 40 17.10 24.39 32.96
N MET A 41 16.43 23.27 32.97
CA MET A 41 15.08 23.15 33.54
C MET A 41 15.06 23.46 35.02
N LYS A 42 16.04 22.95 35.81
CA LYS A 42 16.16 23.27 37.24
C LYS A 42 16.44 24.75 37.50
N GLU A 43 17.23 25.39 36.66
CA GLU A 43 17.51 26.83 36.74
C GLU A 43 16.25 27.65 36.44
N TRP A 44 15.53 27.32 35.37
CA TRP A 44 14.31 28.02 34.95
C TRP A 44 13.17 27.89 35.94
N PHE A 45 13.08 26.77 36.64
CA PHE A 45 12.05 26.49 37.65
C PHE A 45 12.60 26.57 39.09
N ALA A 46 13.67 27.35 39.32
CA ALA A 46 14.25 27.51 40.64
C ALA A 46 13.26 28.03 41.69
N ASP A 47 12.34 28.89 41.28
CA ASP A 47 11.28 29.44 42.14
C ASP A 47 10.09 28.49 42.33
N THR A 48 10.05 27.39 41.58
CA THR A 48 8.94 26.41 41.62
C THR A 48 9.49 24.99 41.48
N PRO A 49 10.33 24.51 42.42
CA PRO A 49 11.02 23.20 42.31
C PRO A 49 10.05 22.03 42.29
N GLU A 50 8.83 22.17 42.78
CA GLU A 50 7.77 21.17 42.72
C GLU A 50 7.37 20.86 41.30
N ALA A 51 7.50 21.80 40.36
CA ALA A 51 7.24 21.53 38.95
C ALA A 51 8.16 20.41 38.41
N ILE A 52 9.45 20.47 38.75
CA ILE A 52 10.43 19.44 38.35
C ILE A 52 10.13 18.09 39.05
N THR A 53 9.83 18.12 40.36
CA THR A 53 9.51 16.92 41.12
C THR A 53 8.23 16.23 40.58
N ASN A 54 7.24 17.02 40.20
CA ASN A 54 5.98 16.51 39.66
C ASN A 54 6.14 15.84 38.29
N THR A 55 7.14 16.22 37.47
CA THR A 55 7.41 15.52 36.21
C THR A 55 7.77 14.07 36.46
N VAL A 56 8.57 13.77 37.49
CA VAL A 56 8.93 12.41 37.88
C VAL A 56 7.70 11.65 38.37
N LYS A 57 6.89 12.28 39.27
CA LYS A 57 5.67 11.64 39.78
C LYS A 57 4.68 11.29 38.66
N ILE A 58 4.57 12.14 37.62
CA ILE A 58 3.71 11.89 36.47
C ILE A 58 4.31 10.74 35.66
N ALA A 59 5.62 10.74 35.40
CA ALA A 59 6.30 9.68 34.67
C ALA A 59 6.11 8.31 35.34
N ASP A 60 6.20 8.25 36.67
CA ASP A 60 6.02 7.02 37.45
C ASP A 60 4.57 6.47 37.38
N GLN A 61 3.60 7.29 37.04
CA GLN A 61 2.20 6.89 36.82
C GLN A 61 1.95 6.39 35.40
N CYS A 62 2.85 6.64 34.46
CA CYS A 62 2.71 6.26 33.06
C CYS A 62 3.33 4.86 32.83
N ASN A 63 2.50 3.83 32.98
CA ASN A 63 2.88 2.44 32.73
C ASN A 63 2.00 1.90 31.61
N VAL A 64 2.36 2.19 30.36
CA VAL A 64 1.64 1.70 29.20
C VAL A 64 2.47 0.62 28.52
N GLU A 65 1.86 -0.57 28.40
CA GLU A 65 2.41 -1.68 27.62
C GLU A 65 1.63 -1.77 26.30
N ILE A 66 2.35 -1.78 25.17
CA ILE A 66 1.77 -1.93 23.84
C ILE A 66 2.40 -3.17 23.23
N THR A 67 1.58 -4.19 22.95
CA THR A 67 2.03 -5.36 22.20
C THR A 67 2.19 -4.95 20.74
N LEU A 68 3.37 -5.23 20.18
CA LEU A 68 3.73 -4.89 18.80
C LEU A 68 4.16 -6.12 18.02
N GLY A 69 4.10 -6.03 16.71
CA GLY A 69 4.57 -7.07 15.80
C GLY A 69 3.59 -8.23 15.63
N MET A 70 4.10 -9.36 15.18
CA MET A 70 3.29 -10.53 14.80
C MET A 70 2.47 -11.17 15.93
N GLU A 71 2.86 -10.95 17.19
CA GLU A 71 2.08 -11.40 18.34
C GLU A 71 0.82 -10.58 18.58
N ALA A 72 0.72 -9.40 17.93
CA ALA A 72 -0.37 -8.45 18.06
C ALA A 72 -1.45 -8.55 16.97
N TRP A 73 -1.41 -9.61 16.12
CA TRP A 73 -2.38 -9.72 15.02
C TRP A 73 -3.84 -9.53 15.45
N VAL A 74 -4.48 -8.56 14.83
CA VAL A 74 -5.86 -8.15 15.11
C VAL A 74 -6.73 -8.41 13.89
N PHE A 75 -7.68 -9.34 14.04
CA PHE A 75 -8.63 -9.69 12.99
C PHE A 75 -9.98 -8.98 13.22
N PRO A 76 -10.65 -8.52 12.16
CA PRO A 76 -12.00 -8.00 12.29
C PRO A 76 -12.97 -9.08 12.82
N ASP A 77 -14.00 -8.64 13.52
CA ASP A 77 -15.08 -9.53 13.92
C ASP A 77 -16.00 -9.79 12.73
N TYR A 78 -15.83 -10.95 12.11
CA TYR A 78 -16.77 -11.44 11.12
C TYR A 78 -17.98 -12.06 11.81
N ILE A 79 -19.17 -11.53 11.54
CA ILE A 79 -20.41 -12.06 12.11
C ILE A 79 -20.76 -13.35 11.37
N ILE A 80 -20.67 -14.48 12.06
CA ILE A 80 -21.02 -15.80 11.56
C ILE A 80 -22.45 -16.11 12.01
N GLU A 81 -23.41 -15.95 11.09
CA GLU A 81 -24.85 -16.17 11.40
C GLU A 81 -25.16 -17.62 11.79
N SER A 82 -24.38 -18.57 11.32
CA SER A 82 -24.52 -19.99 11.65
C SER A 82 -24.12 -20.32 13.10
N GLY A 83 -23.40 -19.42 13.77
CA GLY A 83 -22.84 -19.64 15.10
C GLY A 83 -21.66 -20.61 15.15
N ARG A 84 -21.08 -20.99 13.99
CA ARG A 84 -19.87 -21.82 13.91
C ARG A 84 -18.62 -21.02 14.29
N GLU A 85 -17.56 -21.72 14.65
CA GLU A 85 -16.23 -21.13 14.74
C GLU A 85 -15.73 -20.71 13.33
N PRO A 86 -14.85 -19.68 13.22
CA PRO A 86 -14.41 -19.15 11.92
C PRO A 86 -13.79 -20.20 11.01
N ASP A 87 -13.02 -21.13 11.54
CA ASP A 87 -12.39 -22.21 10.75
C ASP A 87 -13.44 -23.16 10.18
N ASP A 88 -14.45 -23.52 10.96
CA ASP A 88 -15.53 -24.40 10.52
C ASP A 88 -16.45 -23.69 9.51
N GLU A 89 -16.69 -22.41 9.69
CA GLU A 89 -17.43 -21.59 8.71
C GLU A 89 -16.70 -21.50 7.39
N LEU A 90 -15.38 -21.22 7.44
CA LEU A 90 -14.55 -21.18 6.23
C LEU A 90 -14.55 -22.54 5.51
N PHE A 91 -14.44 -23.64 6.26
CA PHE A 91 -14.48 -24.99 5.71
C PHE A 91 -15.80 -25.24 4.97
N VAL A 92 -16.93 -24.97 5.61
CA VAL A 92 -18.25 -25.18 5.01
C VAL A 92 -18.42 -24.29 3.77
N THR A 93 -18.12 -23.00 3.87
CA THR A 93 -18.24 -22.07 2.76
C THR A 93 -17.34 -22.47 1.56
N ALA A 94 -16.13 -22.97 1.82
CA ALA A 94 -15.24 -23.43 0.77
C ALA A 94 -15.79 -24.66 0.04
N TRP A 95 -16.36 -25.63 0.75
CA TRP A 95 -16.98 -26.81 0.13
C TRP A 95 -18.29 -26.46 -0.60
N GLU A 96 -19.10 -25.54 -0.11
CA GLU A 96 -20.24 -25.00 -0.85
C GLU A 96 -19.77 -24.32 -2.16
N GLY A 97 -18.63 -23.62 -2.09
CA GLY A 97 -17.98 -22.99 -3.23
C GLY A 97 -17.49 -23.98 -4.29
N VAL A 98 -17.10 -25.20 -3.93
CA VAL A 98 -16.77 -26.28 -4.89
C VAL A 98 -17.98 -26.57 -5.78
N SER A 99 -19.17 -26.73 -5.19
CA SER A 99 -20.42 -26.95 -5.92
C SER A 99 -20.82 -25.73 -6.75
N TRP A 100 -20.66 -24.53 -6.19
CA TRP A 100 -20.95 -23.27 -6.89
C TRP A 100 -20.07 -23.07 -8.14
N ARG A 101 -18.79 -23.50 -8.09
CA ARG A 101 -17.87 -23.47 -9.23
C ARG A 101 -18.11 -24.61 -10.23
N GLY A 102 -19.06 -25.52 -9.97
CA GLY A 102 -19.33 -26.67 -10.81
C GLY A 102 -18.21 -27.72 -10.81
N LEU A 103 -17.38 -27.73 -9.77
CA LEU A 103 -16.31 -28.70 -9.60
C LEU A 103 -16.87 -30.01 -9.01
N ASP A 104 -16.22 -31.13 -9.34
CA ASP A 104 -16.57 -32.43 -8.77
C ASP A 104 -16.03 -32.56 -7.34
N PRO A 105 -16.91 -32.62 -6.31
CA PRO A 105 -16.48 -32.78 -4.94
C PRO A 105 -15.83 -34.14 -4.64
N GLU A 106 -16.03 -35.14 -5.52
CA GLU A 106 -15.41 -36.45 -5.36
C GLU A 106 -14.01 -36.57 -6.00
N ASN A 107 -13.55 -35.50 -6.66
CA ASN A 107 -12.20 -35.46 -7.23
C ASN A 107 -11.13 -35.49 -6.12
N GLU A 108 -10.33 -36.54 -6.09
CA GLU A 108 -9.31 -36.77 -5.06
C GLU A 108 -8.18 -35.73 -5.04
N GLU A 109 -7.80 -35.16 -6.19
CA GLU A 109 -6.79 -34.09 -6.26
C GLU A 109 -7.35 -32.81 -5.63
N LEU A 110 -8.59 -32.46 -5.94
CA LEU A 110 -9.28 -31.33 -5.36
C LEU A 110 -9.42 -31.49 -3.84
N LYS A 111 -9.94 -32.62 -3.36
CA LYS A 111 -10.10 -32.91 -1.94
C LYS A 111 -8.80 -32.73 -1.19
N LYS A 112 -7.74 -33.38 -1.66
CA LYS A 112 -6.42 -33.31 -1.04
C LYS A 112 -5.89 -31.88 -1.00
N ARG A 113 -6.02 -31.15 -2.10
CA ARG A 113 -5.53 -29.77 -2.21
C ARG A 113 -6.33 -28.82 -1.31
N LEU A 114 -7.65 -28.87 -1.34
CA LEU A 114 -8.50 -27.98 -0.54
C LEU A 114 -8.32 -28.24 0.96
N THR A 115 -8.30 -29.49 1.38
CA THR A 115 -8.07 -29.86 2.78
C THR A 115 -6.70 -29.33 3.27
N PHE A 116 -5.64 -29.55 2.47
CA PHE A 116 -4.31 -29.05 2.81
C PHE A 116 -4.28 -27.53 2.97
N GLU A 117 -4.90 -26.78 2.05
CA GLU A 117 -4.95 -25.32 2.14
C GLU A 117 -5.72 -24.83 3.38
N LEU A 118 -6.89 -25.43 3.65
CA LEU A 118 -7.71 -25.10 4.83
C LEU A 118 -6.98 -25.42 6.13
N ASP A 119 -6.25 -26.53 6.20
CA ASP A 119 -5.43 -26.87 7.37
C ASP A 119 -4.32 -25.84 7.61
N VAL A 120 -3.66 -25.38 6.55
CA VAL A 120 -2.65 -24.31 6.65
C VAL A 120 -3.27 -22.99 7.10
N ILE A 121 -4.42 -22.59 6.54
CA ILE A 121 -5.12 -21.38 6.92
C ILE A 121 -5.55 -21.44 8.40
N LYS A 122 -6.08 -22.58 8.85
CA LYS A 122 -6.45 -22.85 10.23
C LYS A 122 -5.25 -22.77 11.16
N MET A 123 -4.15 -23.47 10.83
CA MET A 123 -2.91 -23.47 11.62
C MET A 123 -2.37 -22.04 11.82
N LYS A 124 -2.54 -21.17 10.83
CA LYS A 124 -2.10 -19.77 10.85
C LYS A 124 -3.13 -18.81 11.45
N GLY A 125 -4.35 -19.26 11.74
CA GLY A 125 -5.44 -18.44 12.30
C GLY A 125 -6.03 -17.41 11.34
N TYR A 126 -5.94 -17.62 10.02
CA TYR A 126 -6.37 -16.62 9.02
C TYR A 126 -7.81 -16.80 8.51
N ALA A 127 -8.61 -17.71 9.07
CA ALA A 127 -9.97 -17.97 8.59
C ALA A 127 -10.83 -16.71 8.52
N LYS A 128 -10.82 -15.86 9.56
CA LYS A 128 -11.55 -14.58 9.58
C LYS A 128 -11.15 -13.67 8.43
N TYR A 129 -9.86 -13.61 8.06
CA TYR A 129 -9.39 -12.79 6.96
C TYR A 129 -10.00 -13.24 5.62
N PHE A 130 -9.97 -14.55 5.33
CA PHE A 130 -10.56 -15.09 4.10
C PHE A 130 -12.07 -14.87 4.03
N LEU A 131 -12.76 -15.02 5.15
CA LEU A 131 -14.21 -14.77 5.24
C LEU A 131 -14.54 -13.30 4.96
N VAL A 132 -13.78 -12.36 5.52
CA VAL A 132 -13.98 -10.92 5.28
C VAL A 132 -13.70 -10.56 3.82
N VAL A 133 -12.59 -11.02 3.24
CA VAL A 133 -12.26 -10.75 1.83
C VAL A 133 -13.33 -11.35 0.90
N GLY A 134 -13.74 -12.60 1.17
CA GLY A 134 -14.80 -13.26 0.40
C GLY A 134 -16.14 -12.51 0.47
N ASP A 135 -16.47 -11.96 1.62
CA ASP A 135 -17.66 -11.15 1.84
C ASP A 135 -17.65 -9.83 1.06
N LEU A 136 -16.55 -9.08 1.15
CA LEU A 136 -16.39 -7.82 0.42
C LEU A 136 -16.49 -8.01 -1.11
N LEU A 137 -15.88 -9.07 -1.63
CA LEU A 137 -15.93 -9.37 -3.07
C LEU A 137 -17.30 -9.94 -3.50
N ARG A 138 -17.99 -10.66 -2.63
CA ARG A 138 -19.38 -11.10 -2.86
C ARG A 138 -20.30 -9.90 -2.96
N GLU A 139 -20.18 -8.94 -2.04
CA GLU A 139 -20.96 -7.70 -2.08
C GLU A 139 -20.68 -6.89 -3.35
N ALA A 140 -19.42 -6.79 -3.76
CA ALA A 140 -19.06 -6.15 -5.02
C ALA A 140 -19.77 -6.80 -6.21
N ARG A 141 -19.82 -8.13 -6.24
CA ARG A 141 -20.52 -8.89 -7.27
C ARG A 141 -22.03 -8.66 -7.25
N VAL A 142 -22.64 -8.64 -6.08
CA VAL A 142 -24.07 -8.33 -5.90
C VAL A 142 -24.42 -6.93 -6.42
N ARG A 143 -23.49 -5.98 -6.28
CA ARG A 143 -23.66 -4.60 -6.77
C ARG A 143 -23.24 -4.41 -8.23
N ASP A 144 -22.87 -5.44 -8.94
CA ASP A 144 -22.34 -5.31 -10.32
C ASP A 144 -21.09 -4.40 -10.38
N ILE A 145 -20.23 -4.46 -9.37
CA ILE A 145 -18.93 -3.78 -9.36
C ILE A 145 -17.88 -4.74 -9.89
N LEU A 146 -17.28 -4.36 -11.01
CA LEU A 146 -16.24 -5.19 -11.60
C LEU A 146 -14.99 -5.22 -10.72
N THR A 147 -14.52 -6.44 -10.44
CA THR A 147 -13.35 -6.68 -9.60
C THR A 147 -12.37 -7.62 -10.28
N THR A 148 -11.12 -7.58 -9.87
CA THR A 148 -10.12 -8.61 -10.22
C THR A 148 -9.14 -8.78 -9.07
N ILE A 149 -8.54 -9.95 -8.99
CA ILE A 149 -7.49 -10.27 -8.02
C ILE A 149 -6.27 -10.72 -8.79
N ARG A 150 -5.12 -10.12 -8.49
CA ARG A 150 -3.86 -10.38 -9.16
C ARG A 150 -2.83 -10.99 -8.21
N GLY A 151 -1.77 -11.57 -8.77
CA GLY A 151 -0.62 -12.00 -8.01
C GLY A 151 -0.70 -13.44 -7.51
N SER A 152 -0.06 -13.70 -6.37
CA SER A 152 0.11 -15.05 -5.82
C SER A 152 -1.18 -15.71 -5.36
N VAL A 153 -2.21 -14.95 -5.07
CA VAL A 153 -3.55 -15.41 -4.65
C VAL A 153 -4.16 -16.42 -5.62
N ALA A 154 -3.87 -16.27 -6.93
CA ALA A 154 -4.28 -17.21 -7.95
C ALA A 154 -3.76 -18.65 -7.72
N GLY A 155 -2.76 -18.84 -6.84
CA GLY A 155 -2.25 -20.14 -6.44
C GLY A 155 -3.08 -20.87 -5.39
N SER A 156 -4.16 -20.28 -4.86
CA SER A 156 -4.99 -20.90 -3.83
C SER A 156 -6.33 -21.39 -4.36
N LEU A 157 -6.60 -22.68 -4.13
CA LEU A 157 -7.89 -23.30 -4.44
C LEU A 157 -8.99 -22.77 -3.51
N THR A 158 -8.65 -22.51 -2.25
CA THR A 158 -9.57 -21.90 -1.28
C THR A 158 -10.07 -20.56 -1.77
N THR A 159 -9.19 -19.68 -2.26
CA THR A 159 -9.60 -18.36 -2.79
C THR A 159 -10.42 -18.49 -4.08
N TYR A 160 -10.16 -19.50 -4.90
CA TYR A 160 -10.96 -19.79 -6.10
C TYR A 160 -12.37 -20.22 -5.75
N VAL A 161 -12.55 -21.17 -4.84
CA VAL A 161 -13.89 -21.66 -4.46
C VAL A 161 -14.67 -20.63 -3.64
N LEU A 162 -14.01 -19.76 -2.87
CA LEU A 162 -14.65 -18.63 -2.19
C LEU A 162 -15.07 -17.51 -3.15
N GLY A 163 -14.72 -17.58 -4.43
CA GLY A 163 -14.99 -16.53 -5.39
C GLY A 163 -14.10 -15.29 -5.23
N ILE A 164 -12.98 -15.41 -4.53
CA ILE A 164 -12.00 -14.35 -4.39
C ILE A 164 -11.24 -14.16 -5.69
N THR A 165 -10.74 -15.24 -6.29
CA THR A 165 -10.12 -15.24 -7.63
C THR A 165 -10.91 -16.06 -8.62
N ASN A 166 -10.77 -15.78 -9.93
CA ASN A 166 -11.37 -16.55 -11.02
C ASN A 166 -10.37 -17.51 -11.69
N VAL A 167 -9.16 -17.63 -11.15
CA VAL A 167 -8.14 -18.54 -11.66
C VAL A 167 -8.19 -19.85 -10.89
N ASN A 168 -8.48 -20.98 -11.60
CA ASN A 168 -8.43 -22.31 -11.01
C ASN A 168 -6.97 -22.79 -10.91
N PRO A 169 -6.37 -22.88 -9.71
CA PRO A 169 -4.96 -23.24 -9.55
C PRO A 169 -4.65 -24.69 -9.97
N LEU A 170 -5.63 -25.59 -9.96
CA LEU A 170 -5.42 -26.99 -10.41
C LEU A 170 -5.23 -27.04 -11.92
N GLU A 171 -6.01 -26.29 -12.68
CA GLU A 171 -5.92 -26.22 -14.14
C GLU A 171 -4.55 -25.68 -14.59
N TYR A 172 -4.07 -24.63 -13.93
CA TYR A 172 -2.79 -23.99 -14.26
C TYR A 172 -1.60 -24.52 -13.45
N ARG A 173 -1.81 -25.51 -12.58
CA ARG A 173 -0.79 -26.13 -11.70
C ARG A 173 -0.02 -25.09 -10.89
N LEU A 174 -0.73 -24.15 -10.31
CA LEU A 174 -0.15 -23.08 -9.50
C LEU A 174 0.11 -23.58 -8.07
N PRO A 175 1.30 -23.35 -7.51
CA PRO A 175 1.62 -23.78 -6.14
C PRO A 175 1.01 -22.80 -5.11
N PHE A 176 0.40 -23.37 -4.06
CA PHE A 176 -0.17 -22.61 -2.94
C PHE A 176 0.87 -21.88 -2.11
N GLU A 177 2.04 -22.48 -1.96
CA GLU A 177 3.14 -21.98 -1.13
C GLU A 177 3.70 -20.62 -1.61
N ARG A 178 3.41 -20.23 -2.85
CA ARG A 178 3.72 -18.88 -3.33
C ARG A 178 2.80 -17.82 -2.75
N PHE A 179 1.58 -18.21 -2.39
CA PHE A 179 0.61 -17.32 -1.77
C PHE A 179 0.70 -17.38 -0.25
N LEU A 180 0.60 -18.58 0.32
CA LEU A 180 0.67 -18.76 1.76
C LEU A 180 1.63 -19.93 2.08
N ASN A 181 2.83 -19.59 2.53
CA ASN A 181 3.82 -20.59 2.91
C ASN A 181 3.61 -21.01 4.38
N PRO A 182 3.44 -22.31 4.68
CA PRO A 182 3.30 -22.81 6.05
C PRO A 182 4.46 -22.41 6.98
N GLU A 183 5.67 -22.36 6.44
CA GLU A 183 6.90 -22.11 7.21
C GLU A 183 7.20 -20.61 7.42
N ARG A 184 6.57 -19.71 6.66
CA ARG A 184 6.79 -18.26 6.77
C ARG A 184 5.72 -17.62 7.63
N PRO A 185 6.08 -16.74 8.57
CA PRO A 185 5.12 -16.08 9.45
C PRO A 185 4.31 -14.97 8.79
N SER A 186 4.61 -14.61 7.53
CA SER A 186 3.93 -13.51 6.84
C SER A 186 2.44 -13.73 6.65
N ALA A 187 1.66 -12.65 6.79
CA ALA A 187 0.24 -12.63 6.47
C ALA A 187 -0.04 -12.87 4.99
N PRO A 188 -1.23 -13.38 4.64
CA PRO A 188 -1.70 -13.36 3.27
C PRO A 188 -1.95 -11.92 2.81
N ASP A 189 -1.48 -11.58 1.60
CA ASP A 189 -1.68 -10.27 0.98
C ASP A 189 -2.62 -10.44 -0.23
N ILE A 190 -3.86 -9.98 -0.09
CA ILE A 190 -4.88 -10.07 -1.13
C ILE A 190 -5.24 -8.66 -1.59
N ASP A 191 -4.66 -8.28 -2.74
CA ASP A 191 -4.96 -7.02 -3.41
C ASP A 191 -6.33 -7.12 -4.11
N MET A 192 -7.34 -6.44 -3.56
CA MET A 192 -8.67 -6.36 -4.17
C MET A 192 -8.73 -5.17 -5.13
N ASP A 193 -8.70 -5.45 -6.42
CA ASP A 193 -8.85 -4.43 -7.46
C ASP A 193 -10.35 -4.21 -7.75
N PHE A 194 -10.81 -2.97 -7.61
CA PHE A 194 -12.18 -2.55 -7.93
C PHE A 194 -12.20 -1.53 -9.08
N ALA A 195 -13.30 -1.46 -9.81
CA ALA A 195 -13.56 -0.31 -10.68
C ALA A 195 -13.46 0.99 -9.86
N ASP A 196 -12.53 1.89 -10.25
CA ASP A 196 -12.12 3.04 -9.44
C ASP A 196 -13.27 3.99 -9.08
N ASN A 197 -14.23 4.13 -9.97
CA ASN A 197 -15.41 4.98 -9.79
C ASN A 197 -16.45 4.41 -8.81
N ARG A 198 -16.29 3.14 -8.38
CA ARG A 198 -17.24 2.46 -7.49
C ARG A 198 -16.59 1.81 -6.26
N ARG A 199 -15.27 1.87 -6.14
CA ARG A 199 -14.48 1.35 -5.01
C ARG A 199 -15.02 1.83 -3.66
N ASP A 200 -15.35 3.10 -3.55
CA ASP A 200 -15.80 3.72 -2.31
C ASP A 200 -17.13 3.16 -1.80
N GLU A 201 -17.96 2.56 -2.67
CA GLU A 201 -19.19 1.87 -2.28
C GLU A 201 -18.90 0.64 -1.41
N ILE A 202 -17.80 -0.07 -1.68
CA ILE A 202 -17.41 -1.24 -0.89
C ILE A 202 -16.75 -0.84 0.42
N ILE A 203 -15.99 0.27 0.45
CA ILE A 203 -15.48 0.83 1.71
C ILE A 203 -16.65 1.25 2.62
N GLU A 204 -17.68 1.86 2.03
CA GLU A 204 -18.88 2.25 2.77
C GLU A 204 -19.68 1.02 3.28
N TYR A 205 -19.78 -0.02 2.46
CA TYR A 205 -20.35 -1.30 2.91
C TYR A 205 -19.56 -1.89 4.09
N ALA A 206 -18.24 -1.87 4.03
CA ALA A 206 -17.41 -2.34 5.13
C ALA A 206 -17.69 -1.57 6.42
N LYS A 207 -17.86 -0.24 6.36
CA LYS A 207 -18.25 0.59 7.51
C LYS A 207 -19.64 0.22 8.07
N GLN A 208 -20.62 0.07 7.18
CA GLN A 208 -21.98 -0.31 7.57
C GLN A 208 -22.03 -1.70 8.24
N LYS A 209 -21.25 -2.64 7.73
CA LYS A 209 -21.23 -4.02 8.22
C LYS A 209 -20.39 -4.20 9.47
N TYR A 210 -19.17 -3.68 9.50
CA TYR A 210 -18.22 -3.93 10.58
C TYR A 210 -18.23 -2.84 11.66
N GLY A 211 -18.78 -1.68 11.38
CA GLY A 211 -18.89 -0.52 12.27
C GLY A 211 -18.12 0.70 11.73
N GLU A 212 -18.76 1.86 11.79
CA GLU A 212 -18.19 3.12 11.26
C GLU A 212 -16.93 3.55 12.02
N ASP A 213 -16.85 3.27 13.31
CA ASP A 213 -15.71 3.52 14.18
C ASP A 213 -14.60 2.46 14.13
N LYS A 214 -14.85 1.35 13.40
CA LYS A 214 -13.95 0.21 13.26
C LYS A 214 -13.25 0.14 11.90
N VAL A 215 -13.62 1.01 10.96
CA VAL A 215 -13.08 1.02 9.60
C VAL A 215 -12.49 2.38 9.27
N ALA A 216 -11.21 2.42 8.90
CA ALA A 216 -10.55 3.62 8.43
C ALA A 216 -9.56 3.35 7.30
N GLN A 217 -9.31 4.36 6.47
CA GLN A 217 -8.21 4.32 5.53
C GLN A 217 -6.88 4.55 6.27
N ILE A 218 -5.79 4.01 5.74
CA ILE A 218 -4.45 4.17 6.33
C ILE A 218 -3.87 5.52 5.92
N GLY A 219 -3.23 6.21 6.87
CA GLY A 219 -2.45 7.41 6.61
C GLY A 219 -1.14 7.08 5.87
N THR A 220 -0.65 8.04 5.10
CA THR A 220 0.69 7.97 4.49
C THR A 220 1.46 9.24 4.78
N PHE A 221 2.76 9.11 4.93
CA PHE A 221 3.66 10.25 5.10
C PHE A 221 4.40 10.52 3.78
N GLY A 222 4.05 11.64 3.15
CA GLY A 222 4.84 12.15 2.03
C GLY A 222 6.14 12.76 2.55
N THR A 223 7.28 12.11 2.28
CA THR A 223 8.60 12.60 2.68
C THR A 223 9.23 13.49 1.63
N MET A 224 10.15 14.35 2.05
CA MET A 224 10.91 15.23 1.15
C MET A 224 12.07 14.46 0.51
N ALA A 225 11.87 13.99 -0.73
CA ALA A 225 12.95 13.41 -1.52
C ALA A 225 13.94 14.50 -1.99
N ALA A 226 15.19 14.13 -2.27
CA ALA A 226 16.30 15.01 -2.65
C ALA A 226 15.91 16.14 -3.61
N LYS A 227 15.28 15.82 -4.74
CA LYS A 227 14.87 16.82 -5.75
C LYS A 227 13.80 17.79 -5.25
N ALA A 228 12.90 17.32 -4.40
CA ALA A 228 11.85 18.15 -3.82
C ALA A 228 12.45 19.04 -2.72
N ALA A 229 13.30 18.50 -1.87
CA ALA A 229 13.96 19.21 -0.79
C ALA A 229 14.72 20.45 -1.30
N VAL A 230 15.57 20.29 -2.31
CA VAL A 230 16.34 21.43 -2.87
C VAL A 230 15.47 22.52 -3.50
N ARG A 231 14.35 22.14 -4.17
CA ARG A 231 13.42 23.13 -4.74
C ARG A 231 12.64 23.87 -3.66
N ASP A 232 12.16 23.14 -2.67
CA ASP A 232 11.36 23.70 -1.58
C ASP A 232 12.23 24.60 -0.69
N VAL A 233 13.48 24.21 -0.41
CA VAL A 233 14.44 25.03 0.35
C VAL A 233 14.81 26.28 -0.42
N ALA A 234 15.17 26.19 -1.71
CA ALA A 234 15.49 27.37 -2.51
C ALA A 234 14.33 28.39 -2.47
N ARG A 235 13.10 27.93 -2.59
CA ARG A 235 11.91 28.77 -2.48
C ARG A 235 11.75 29.36 -1.09
N ALA A 236 11.94 28.57 -0.03
CA ALA A 236 11.79 29.03 1.35
C ALA A 236 12.88 30.02 1.77
N LEU A 237 14.07 29.95 1.18
CA LEU A 237 15.15 30.92 1.34
C LEU A 237 14.97 32.20 0.48
N GLY A 238 13.93 32.24 -0.36
CA GLY A 238 13.67 33.39 -1.23
C GLY A 238 14.49 33.44 -2.50
N HIS A 239 15.23 32.37 -2.83
CA HIS A 239 16.00 32.28 -4.06
C HIS A 239 15.09 32.17 -5.30
N ALA A 240 15.63 32.53 -6.47
CA ALA A 240 14.91 32.38 -7.72
C ALA A 240 14.58 30.91 -8.00
N TYR A 241 13.41 30.66 -8.65
CA TYR A 241 13.00 29.31 -9.03
C TYR A 241 14.10 28.56 -9.82
N SER A 242 14.84 29.28 -10.67
CA SER A 242 15.93 28.73 -11.48
C SER A 242 17.06 28.10 -10.65
N THR A 243 17.32 28.60 -9.44
CA THR A 243 18.37 28.08 -8.55
C THR A 243 18.01 26.64 -8.10
N GLY A 244 16.83 26.47 -7.51
CA GLY A 244 16.35 25.14 -7.08
C GLY A 244 16.16 24.16 -8.24
N ASP A 245 15.70 24.65 -9.41
CA ASP A 245 15.51 23.82 -10.59
C ASP A 245 16.86 23.35 -11.19
N ARG A 246 17.87 24.24 -11.25
CA ARG A 246 19.25 23.91 -11.68
C ARG A 246 19.82 22.80 -10.81
N ILE A 247 19.83 22.94 -9.50
CA ILE A 247 20.35 21.93 -8.56
C ILE A 247 19.57 20.60 -8.74
N SER A 248 18.26 20.68 -8.74
CA SER A 248 17.38 19.50 -8.85
C SER A 248 17.59 18.70 -10.14
N LYS A 249 17.92 19.35 -11.28
CA LYS A 249 18.21 18.67 -12.55
C LYS A 249 19.50 17.86 -12.50
N LEU A 250 20.46 18.28 -11.72
CA LEU A 250 21.73 17.57 -11.53
C LEU A 250 21.60 16.36 -10.59
N ILE A 251 20.55 16.26 -9.78
CA ILE A 251 20.29 15.09 -8.95
C ILE A 251 19.68 13.98 -9.83
N PRO A 252 20.29 12.79 -9.95
CA PRO A 252 19.72 11.70 -10.75
C PRO A 252 18.44 11.12 -10.11
N LEU A 253 17.73 10.28 -10.84
CA LEU A 253 16.66 9.48 -10.30
C LEU A 253 17.26 8.26 -9.59
N GLY A 254 16.70 7.89 -8.43
CA GLY A 254 17.05 6.65 -7.76
C GLY A 254 16.55 5.42 -8.53
N ALA A 255 17.18 4.28 -8.30
CA ALA A 255 16.66 2.99 -8.76
C ALA A 255 15.46 2.55 -7.88
N GLN A 256 14.62 1.66 -8.41
CA GLN A 256 13.49 1.11 -7.67
C GLN A 256 13.99 0.43 -6.37
N GLY A 257 13.44 0.83 -5.21
CA GLY A 257 13.87 0.37 -3.89
C GLY A 257 15.12 1.06 -3.33
N PHE A 258 15.80 1.93 -4.12
CA PHE A 258 17.00 2.67 -3.68
C PHE A 258 16.86 4.15 -4.01
N PRO A 259 16.18 4.94 -3.16
CA PRO A 259 15.99 6.36 -3.41
C PRO A 259 17.34 7.08 -3.47
N MET A 260 17.45 8.08 -4.36
CA MET A 260 18.60 8.96 -4.43
C MET A 260 18.55 9.95 -3.26
N THR A 261 19.65 10.05 -2.53
CA THR A 261 19.86 11.08 -1.51
C THR A 261 20.76 12.19 -2.05
N ILE A 262 20.73 13.36 -1.39
CA ILE A 262 21.57 14.49 -1.77
C ILE A 262 23.06 14.12 -1.62
N ASP A 263 23.43 13.42 -0.52
CA ASP A 263 24.81 12.98 -0.30
C ASP A 263 25.28 12.03 -1.41
N ARG A 264 24.50 11.02 -1.74
CA ARG A 264 24.80 10.11 -2.84
C ARG A 264 24.90 10.83 -4.19
N ALA A 265 24.04 11.82 -4.43
CA ALA A 265 24.09 12.63 -5.64
C ALA A 265 25.38 13.46 -5.72
N LEU A 266 25.83 14.05 -4.60
CA LEU A 266 27.11 14.78 -4.53
C LEU A 266 28.33 13.88 -4.77
N GLU A 267 28.26 12.61 -4.38
CA GLU A 267 29.33 11.63 -4.62
C GLU A 267 29.35 11.14 -6.07
N GLN A 268 28.20 10.96 -6.69
CA GLN A 268 28.07 10.35 -8.01
C GLN A 268 28.15 11.37 -9.17
N GLU A 269 27.63 12.59 -8.95
CA GLU A 269 27.50 13.61 -10.00
C GLU A 269 28.54 14.70 -9.86
N LYS A 270 29.56 14.67 -10.71
CA LYS A 270 30.66 15.65 -10.71
C LYS A 270 30.18 17.09 -10.88
N GLU A 271 29.20 17.32 -11.75
CA GLU A 271 28.66 18.65 -12.00
C GLU A 271 27.95 19.22 -10.74
N LEU A 272 27.24 18.39 -10.00
CA LEU A 272 26.62 18.79 -8.74
C LEU A 272 27.68 19.10 -7.68
N ALA A 273 28.70 18.26 -7.56
CA ALA A 273 29.80 18.47 -6.62
C ALA A 273 30.63 19.74 -6.95
N GLU A 274 30.81 20.05 -8.23
CA GLU A 274 31.46 21.31 -8.64
C GLU A 274 30.58 22.53 -8.35
N LEU A 275 29.29 22.45 -8.63
CA LEU A 275 28.32 23.51 -8.31
C LEU A 275 28.31 23.79 -6.81
N TYR A 276 28.26 22.75 -5.98
CA TYR A 276 28.33 22.86 -4.51
C TYR A 276 29.61 23.56 -4.03
N LYS A 277 30.76 23.31 -4.68
CA LYS A 277 32.06 23.94 -4.28
C LYS A 277 32.18 25.39 -4.74
N LYS A 278 31.64 25.73 -5.90
CA LYS A 278 31.89 27.03 -6.56
C LYS A 278 30.83 28.08 -6.32
N ASP A 279 29.57 27.67 -6.05
CA ASP A 279 28.43 28.56 -5.95
C ASP A 279 27.90 28.56 -4.50
N ALA A 280 28.07 29.70 -3.81
CA ALA A 280 27.69 29.86 -2.41
C ALA A 280 26.18 29.70 -2.19
N GLU A 281 25.36 30.23 -3.10
CA GLU A 281 23.90 30.12 -3.07
C GLU A 281 23.44 28.66 -3.17
N SER A 282 24.01 27.92 -4.14
CA SER A 282 23.72 26.50 -4.29
C SER A 282 24.18 25.66 -3.10
N ARG A 283 25.31 26.04 -2.47
CA ARG A 283 25.82 25.37 -1.26
C ARG A 283 24.85 25.57 -0.10
N GLU A 284 24.41 26.80 0.16
CA GLU A 284 23.43 27.11 1.21
C GLU A 284 22.15 26.30 1.04
N VAL A 285 21.58 26.25 -0.16
CA VAL A 285 20.39 25.48 -0.47
C VAL A 285 20.63 23.98 -0.24
N ILE A 286 21.76 23.44 -0.68
CA ILE A 286 22.08 22.00 -0.55
C ILE A 286 22.30 21.62 0.91
N ASP A 287 23.04 22.42 1.68
CA ASP A 287 23.34 22.12 3.09
C ASP A 287 22.05 22.12 3.94
N LEU A 288 21.16 23.08 3.73
CA LEU A 288 19.87 23.10 4.41
C LEU A 288 18.93 21.99 3.92
N ALA A 289 18.95 21.69 2.60
CA ALA A 289 18.14 20.60 2.05
C ALA A 289 18.55 19.23 2.62
N LYS A 290 19.84 18.99 2.89
CA LYS A 290 20.32 17.77 3.56
C LYS A 290 19.75 17.59 4.96
N GLN A 291 19.51 18.67 5.71
CA GLN A 291 18.95 18.62 7.06
C GLN A 291 17.45 18.25 7.08
N ILE A 292 16.74 18.55 5.98
CA ILE A 292 15.29 18.33 5.89
C ILE A 292 14.91 17.16 4.95
N GLU A 293 15.87 16.67 4.16
CA GLU A 293 15.66 15.48 3.33
C GLU A 293 15.16 14.30 4.16
N GLY A 294 14.19 13.54 3.65
CA GLY A 294 13.58 12.41 4.33
C GLY A 294 12.57 12.79 5.42
N ARG A 295 12.46 14.07 5.81
CA ARG A 295 11.46 14.51 6.79
C ARG A 295 10.07 14.51 6.18
N VAL A 296 9.06 14.28 7.02
CA VAL A 296 7.65 14.30 6.60
C VAL A 296 7.26 15.71 6.17
N ARG A 297 6.73 15.82 4.97
CA ARG A 297 6.23 17.08 4.39
C ARG A 297 4.73 17.25 4.58
N HIS A 298 3.98 16.18 4.36
CA HIS A 298 2.53 16.16 4.50
C HIS A 298 2.02 14.76 4.81
N ILE A 299 0.84 14.71 5.41
CA ILE A 299 0.09 13.48 5.61
C ILE A 299 -0.89 13.35 4.43
N GLY A 300 -0.94 12.19 3.83
CA GLY A 300 -1.89 11.81 2.79
C GLY A 300 -2.69 10.58 3.20
N VAL A 301 -3.53 10.10 2.30
CA VAL A 301 -4.28 8.86 2.45
C VAL A 301 -3.67 7.79 1.56
N HIS A 302 -3.50 6.58 2.08
CA HIS A 302 -3.01 5.45 1.30
C HIS A 302 -3.97 5.15 0.14
N ALA A 303 -3.43 4.88 -1.03
CA ALA A 303 -4.24 4.70 -2.24
C ALA A 303 -5.21 3.50 -2.15
N ALA A 304 -4.84 2.45 -1.40
CA ALA A 304 -5.59 1.21 -1.30
C ALA A 304 -5.90 0.81 0.15
N GLY A 305 -4.96 1.02 1.09
CA GLY A 305 -5.01 0.44 2.43
C GLY A 305 -6.18 0.91 3.29
N VAL A 306 -6.94 -0.05 3.78
CA VAL A 306 -8.02 0.11 4.74
C VAL A 306 -7.78 -0.87 5.89
N VAL A 307 -8.02 -0.45 7.11
CA VAL A 307 -8.02 -1.33 8.29
C VAL A 307 -9.43 -1.54 8.80
N ILE A 308 -9.69 -2.76 9.25
CA ILE A 308 -10.95 -3.16 9.87
C ILE A 308 -10.59 -3.83 11.19
N SER A 309 -11.09 -3.30 12.30
CA SER A 309 -10.81 -3.80 13.66
C SER A 309 -12.03 -4.43 14.33
N PRO A 310 -11.84 -5.32 15.33
CA PRO A 310 -12.95 -5.90 16.09
C PRO A 310 -13.61 -4.91 17.07
N VAL A 311 -12.83 -3.94 17.56
CA VAL A 311 -13.27 -2.89 18.48
C VAL A 311 -12.97 -1.51 17.88
N PRO A 312 -13.48 -0.40 18.44
CA PRO A 312 -13.19 0.93 17.93
C PRO A 312 -11.70 1.18 17.68
N LEU A 313 -11.35 1.69 16.49
CA LEU A 313 -9.96 1.88 16.04
C LEU A 313 -9.12 2.75 16.97
N ASN A 314 -9.75 3.69 17.69
CA ASN A 314 -9.06 4.55 18.65
C ASN A 314 -8.45 3.79 19.85
N GLN A 315 -8.78 2.50 20.02
CA GLN A 315 -8.14 1.62 21.00
C GLN A 315 -6.79 1.08 20.50
N TYR A 316 -6.53 1.14 19.21
CA TYR A 316 -5.28 0.66 18.59
C TYR A 316 -4.42 1.83 18.08
N VAL A 317 -5.03 2.75 17.34
CA VAL A 317 -4.34 3.87 16.69
C VAL A 317 -5.17 5.14 16.77
N PRO A 318 -4.55 6.33 16.89
CA PRO A 318 -5.26 7.58 16.75
C PRO A 318 -5.78 7.73 15.32
N ILE A 319 -7.00 8.23 15.20
CA ILE A 319 -7.66 8.53 13.93
C ILE A 319 -7.96 10.01 13.81
N GLN A 320 -8.03 10.52 12.59
CA GLN A 320 -8.38 11.90 12.28
C GLN A 320 -9.31 11.95 11.06
N PRO A 321 -10.16 13.00 10.94
CA PRO A 321 -10.89 13.21 9.70
C PRO A 321 -9.90 13.62 8.60
N ASP A 322 -10.11 13.12 7.38
CA ASP A 322 -9.38 13.59 6.21
C ASP A 322 -9.80 15.01 5.85
N SER A 323 -8.83 15.86 5.50
CA SER A 323 -9.08 17.27 5.18
C SER A 323 -9.93 17.49 3.91
N LYS A 324 -10.04 16.50 3.05
CA LYS A 324 -10.71 16.58 1.74
C LYS A 324 -12.02 15.81 1.68
N THR A 325 -12.18 14.83 2.53
CA THR A 325 -13.35 13.96 2.58
C THR A 325 -13.82 13.82 4.04
N VAL A 326 -15.06 13.43 4.27
CA VAL A 326 -15.59 13.19 5.64
C VAL A 326 -15.13 11.81 6.19
N LYS A 327 -14.10 11.22 5.60
CA LYS A 327 -13.62 9.88 5.96
C LYS A 327 -12.61 9.95 7.11
N TYR A 328 -12.59 8.92 7.95
CA TYR A 328 -11.54 8.77 8.97
C TYR A 328 -10.30 8.11 8.38
N VAL A 329 -9.13 8.61 8.83
CA VAL A 329 -7.80 8.15 8.42
C VAL A 329 -6.97 7.92 9.67
N SER A 330 -6.15 6.85 9.69
CA SER A 330 -5.20 6.64 10.77
C SER A 330 -4.14 7.74 10.76
N GLN A 331 -3.72 8.22 11.94
CA GLN A 331 -2.60 9.16 12.05
C GLN A 331 -1.25 8.46 11.86
N ASN A 332 -1.22 7.14 11.98
CA ASN A 332 -0.04 6.30 11.76
C ASN A 332 -0.03 5.78 10.33
N GLU A 333 1.17 5.57 9.79
CA GLU A 333 1.40 4.98 8.47
C GLU A 333 1.34 3.44 8.52
N MET A 334 1.37 2.77 7.35
CA MET A 334 1.07 1.35 7.20
C MET A 334 1.96 0.40 8.01
N HIS A 335 3.25 0.71 8.22
CA HIS A 335 4.15 -0.15 9.00
C HIS A 335 3.80 -0.11 10.50
N SER A 336 3.53 1.09 11.01
CA SER A 336 3.13 1.26 12.41
C SER A 336 1.72 0.71 12.71
N VAL A 337 0.84 0.68 11.71
CA VAL A 337 -0.53 0.16 11.85
C VAL A 337 -0.56 -1.35 11.66
N GLY A 338 0.26 -1.88 10.75
CA GLY A 338 0.25 -3.28 10.30
C GLY A 338 1.15 -4.21 11.09
N GLU A 339 1.80 -5.10 10.35
CA GLU A 339 2.58 -6.25 10.83
C GLU A 339 3.73 -5.87 11.78
N ASP A 340 4.43 -4.76 11.50
CA ASP A 340 5.54 -4.28 12.32
C ASP A 340 5.09 -3.45 13.53
N GLY A 341 3.83 -3.07 13.57
CA GLY A 341 3.23 -2.18 14.55
C GLY A 341 2.19 -2.83 15.45
N VAL A 342 0.99 -2.25 15.50
CA VAL A 342 -0.10 -2.70 16.39
C VAL A 342 -0.89 -3.91 15.86
N GLY A 343 -0.48 -4.49 14.75
CA GLY A 343 -0.99 -5.76 14.25
C GLY A 343 -2.36 -5.71 13.56
N LEU A 344 -2.86 -4.54 13.18
CA LEU A 344 -4.08 -4.43 12.39
C LEU A 344 -3.83 -4.94 10.97
N LEU A 345 -4.67 -5.84 10.49
CA LEU A 345 -4.56 -6.30 9.11
C LEU A 345 -4.96 -5.21 8.12
N LYS A 346 -4.09 -5.00 7.15
CA LYS A 346 -4.35 -4.14 6.00
C LYS A 346 -5.16 -4.90 4.95
N PHE A 347 -6.26 -4.32 4.52
CA PHE A 347 -7.05 -4.75 3.38
C PHE A 347 -6.81 -3.78 2.22
N ASP A 348 -6.34 -4.28 1.09
CA ASP A 348 -6.07 -3.43 -0.05
C ASP A 348 -7.27 -3.32 -0.99
N PHE A 349 -7.90 -2.14 -0.97
CA PHE A 349 -9.00 -1.75 -1.86
C PHE A 349 -8.43 -0.87 -2.97
N LEU A 350 -7.93 -1.44 -4.03
CA LEU A 350 -7.29 -0.67 -5.09
C LEU A 350 -8.28 -0.27 -6.18
N GLY A 351 -8.36 1.03 -6.47
CA GLY A 351 -9.17 1.55 -7.58
C GLY A 351 -8.45 1.44 -8.92
N ILE A 352 -8.98 0.66 -9.87
CA ILE A 352 -8.41 0.42 -11.19
C ILE A 352 -9.29 1.03 -12.28
N LYS A 353 -8.78 2.08 -12.94
CA LYS A 353 -9.49 2.78 -14.01
C LYS A 353 -9.89 1.89 -15.18
N ASN A 354 -9.03 0.94 -15.54
CA ASN A 354 -9.31 0.00 -16.62
C ASN A 354 -10.52 -0.90 -16.33
N LEU A 355 -10.77 -1.26 -15.07
CA LEU A 355 -11.97 -2.02 -14.69
C LEU A 355 -13.23 -1.18 -14.87
N ALA A 356 -13.21 0.11 -14.54
CA ALA A 356 -14.34 1.01 -14.80
C ALA A 356 -14.62 1.17 -16.31
N ILE A 357 -13.57 1.32 -17.13
CA ILE A 357 -13.69 1.40 -18.59
C ILE A 357 -14.27 0.09 -19.14
N LEU A 358 -13.80 -1.06 -18.67
CA LEU A 358 -14.28 -2.37 -19.12
C LEU A 358 -15.75 -2.57 -18.72
N ALA A 359 -16.12 -2.24 -17.49
CA ALA A 359 -17.52 -2.30 -17.03
C ALA A 359 -18.45 -1.42 -17.87
N ASP A 360 -18.03 -0.20 -18.21
CA ASP A 360 -18.80 0.70 -19.09
C ASP A 360 -18.91 0.13 -20.51
N ALA A 361 -17.84 -0.45 -21.05
CA ALA A 361 -17.83 -1.08 -22.36
C ALA A 361 -18.83 -2.25 -22.45
N VAL A 362 -18.84 -3.15 -21.47
CA VAL A 362 -19.79 -4.27 -21.38
C VAL A 362 -21.23 -3.77 -21.34
N LYS A 363 -21.52 -2.77 -20.50
CA LYS A 363 -22.86 -2.14 -20.42
C LYS A 363 -23.30 -1.53 -21.73
N ARG A 364 -22.39 -0.83 -22.46
CA ARG A 364 -22.68 -0.24 -23.78
C ARG A 364 -22.94 -1.29 -24.84
N VAL A 365 -22.16 -2.37 -24.85
CA VAL A 365 -22.39 -3.49 -25.79
C VAL A 365 -23.76 -4.10 -25.56
N LYS A 366 -24.14 -4.35 -24.30
CA LYS A 366 -25.49 -4.83 -23.97
C LYS A 366 -26.58 -3.86 -24.43
N ALA A 367 -26.43 -2.57 -24.13
CA ALA A 367 -27.42 -1.57 -24.47
C ALA A 367 -27.60 -1.35 -25.98
N ILE A 368 -26.53 -1.44 -26.78
CA ILE A 368 -26.55 -1.08 -28.23
C ILE A 368 -26.79 -2.32 -29.09
N ARG A 369 -26.27 -3.50 -28.68
CA ARG A 369 -26.28 -4.74 -29.50
C ARG A 369 -27.10 -5.87 -28.88
N ASP A 370 -27.62 -5.69 -27.66
CA ASP A 370 -28.30 -6.73 -26.87
C ASP A 370 -27.46 -8.01 -26.70
N VAL A 371 -26.13 -7.85 -26.62
CA VAL A 371 -25.20 -8.97 -26.41
C VAL A 371 -24.68 -8.91 -24.98
N ASP A 372 -24.83 -9.99 -24.25
CA ASP A 372 -24.20 -10.18 -22.94
C ASP A 372 -22.76 -10.64 -23.14
N VAL A 373 -21.81 -9.88 -22.63
CA VAL A 373 -20.39 -10.22 -22.68
C VAL A 373 -19.98 -10.70 -21.29
N ASP A 374 -19.70 -12.00 -21.18
CA ASP A 374 -19.11 -12.58 -19.98
C ASP A 374 -17.59 -12.43 -20.03
N ILE A 375 -17.06 -11.48 -19.27
CA ILE A 375 -15.63 -11.18 -19.23
C ILE A 375 -14.83 -12.15 -18.36
N GLU A 376 -15.51 -12.96 -17.54
CA GLU A 376 -14.87 -13.96 -16.68
C GLU A 376 -14.63 -15.27 -17.46
N ASN A 377 -15.41 -15.54 -18.51
CA ASN A 377 -15.35 -16.74 -19.33
C ASN A 377 -15.02 -16.45 -20.81
N ILE A 378 -14.08 -15.54 -21.05
CA ILE A 378 -13.61 -15.24 -22.41
C ILE A 378 -12.77 -16.40 -22.99
N PRO A 379 -12.79 -16.63 -24.31
CA PRO A 379 -11.89 -17.59 -24.96
C PRO A 379 -10.43 -17.20 -24.75
N LEU A 380 -9.62 -18.13 -24.20
CA LEU A 380 -8.20 -17.88 -23.92
C LEU A 380 -7.29 -18.28 -25.10
N ASP A 381 -7.85 -18.72 -26.23
CA ASP A 381 -7.16 -19.19 -27.41
C ASP A 381 -7.51 -18.36 -28.67
N ASP A 382 -8.07 -17.15 -28.51
CA ASP A 382 -8.39 -16.30 -29.65
C ASP A 382 -7.13 -15.86 -30.41
N LYS A 383 -6.96 -16.42 -31.60
CA LYS A 383 -5.81 -16.22 -32.46
C LYS A 383 -5.62 -14.75 -32.87
N LEU A 384 -6.71 -14.04 -33.14
CA LEU A 384 -6.64 -12.65 -33.58
C LEU A 384 -6.09 -11.73 -32.49
N THR A 385 -6.47 -11.98 -31.22
CA THR A 385 -5.93 -11.28 -30.07
C THR A 385 -4.42 -11.53 -29.91
N PHE A 386 -3.97 -12.77 -30.05
CA PHE A 386 -2.53 -13.08 -29.96
C PHE A 386 -1.74 -12.49 -31.14
N GLU A 387 -2.28 -12.50 -32.35
CA GLU A 387 -1.65 -11.84 -33.51
C GLU A 387 -1.53 -10.30 -33.30
N MET A 388 -2.56 -9.66 -32.74
CA MET A 388 -2.53 -8.24 -32.39
C MET A 388 -1.44 -7.95 -31.37
N LEU A 389 -1.32 -8.76 -30.30
CA LEU A 389 -0.27 -8.63 -29.29
C LEU A 389 1.14 -8.81 -29.88
N ALA A 390 1.29 -9.78 -30.78
CA ALA A 390 2.55 -10.05 -31.49
C ALA A 390 3.00 -8.90 -32.41
N ARG A 391 2.06 -8.15 -32.99
CA ARG A 391 2.35 -6.91 -33.73
C ARG A 391 2.73 -5.73 -32.81
N GLY A 392 2.51 -5.89 -31.47
CA GLY A 392 2.75 -4.85 -30.48
C GLY A 392 1.70 -3.74 -30.49
N GLU A 393 0.49 -4.07 -30.87
CA GLU A 393 -0.67 -3.18 -30.82
C GLU A 393 -1.25 -3.19 -29.39
N THR A 394 -0.48 -2.68 -28.43
CA THR A 394 -0.75 -2.77 -26.99
C THR A 394 -1.32 -1.48 -26.38
N MET A 395 -1.61 -0.46 -27.20
CA MET A 395 -2.16 0.81 -26.73
C MET A 395 -3.50 0.58 -26.02
N GLY A 396 -3.62 1.10 -24.79
CA GLY A 396 -4.83 0.96 -23.96
C GLY A 396 -4.96 -0.38 -23.22
N LEU A 397 -4.07 -1.34 -23.45
CA LEU A 397 -4.08 -2.61 -22.72
C LEU A 397 -3.41 -2.44 -21.36
N PHE A 398 -4.13 -2.81 -20.31
CA PHE A 398 -3.65 -2.70 -18.94
C PHE A 398 -2.35 -3.51 -18.74
N GLN A 399 -1.34 -2.89 -18.16
CA GLN A 399 0.01 -3.43 -17.90
C GLN A 399 0.83 -3.84 -19.15
N LEU A 400 0.22 -4.01 -20.33
CA LEU A 400 0.91 -4.44 -21.55
C LEU A 400 1.36 -3.27 -22.43
N ASN A 401 0.90 -2.04 -22.16
CA ASN A 401 1.14 -0.84 -22.97
C ASN A 401 2.50 -0.15 -22.70
N GLY A 402 3.31 -0.65 -21.77
CA GLY A 402 4.65 -0.13 -21.52
C GLY A 402 5.63 -0.51 -22.65
N THR A 403 6.57 0.39 -22.99
CA THR A 403 7.53 0.19 -24.09
C THR A 403 8.30 -1.14 -23.99
N GLY A 404 8.76 -1.49 -22.78
CA GLY A 404 9.48 -2.75 -22.54
C GLY A 404 8.60 -3.97 -22.78
N MET A 405 7.36 -3.96 -22.28
CA MET A 405 6.43 -5.07 -22.48
C MET A 405 6.00 -5.20 -23.94
N THR A 406 5.69 -4.09 -24.61
CA THR A 406 5.38 -4.09 -26.06
C THR A 406 6.51 -4.68 -26.88
N SER A 407 7.76 -4.32 -26.56
CA SER A 407 8.94 -4.89 -27.24
C SER A 407 9.10 -6.39 -26.95
N PHE A 408 8.86 -6.82 -25.72
CA PHE A 408 8.91 -8.22 -25.33
C PHE A 408 7.85 -9.06 -26.07
N LEU A 409 6.61 -8.57 -26.18
CA LEU A 409 5.53 -9.22 -26.88
C LEU A 409 5.86 -9.41 -28.38
N LYS A 410 6.44 -8.41 -29.03
CA LYS A 410 6.93 -8.51 -30.42
C LYS A 410 8.01 -9.59 -30.61
N LEU A 411 8.93 -9.69 -29.65
CA LEU A 411 10.03 -10.68 -29.70
C LEU A 411 9.55 -12.10 -29.37
N SER A 412 8.45 -12.23 -28.57
CA SER A 412 7.92 -13.50 -28.09
C SER A 412 6.90 -14.15 -29.05
N HIS A 413 6.88 -13.74 -30.30
CA HIS A 413 5.89 -14.15 -31.31
C HIS A 413 5.58 -15.66 -31.34
N ILE A 414 6.60 -16.51 -31.22
CA ILE A 414 6.48 -17.98 -31.25
C ILE A 414 5.79 -18.53 -29.97
N HIS A 415 5.90 -17.81 -28.84
CA HIS A 415 5.38 -18.28 -27.55
C HIS A 415 3.94 -17.82 -27.27
N ILE A 416 3.50 -16.73 -27.88
CA ILE A 416 2.17 -16.16 -27.70
C ILE A 416 1.14 -16.91 -28.55
N THR A 417 1.52 -17.38 -29.73
CA THR A 417 0.64 -18.09 -30.66
C THR A 417 0.42 -19.58 -30.33
N GLU A 418 1.24 -20.16 -29.43
CA GLU A 418 1.12 -21.57 -28.99
C GLU A 418 1.30 -21.70 -27.46
N PRO A 419 0.38 -21.20 -26.62
CA PRO A 419 0.54 -21.23 -25.16
C PRO A 419 0.68 -22.65 -24.57
N LYS A 420 0.13 -23.68 -25.24
CA LYS A 420 0.21 -25.08 -24.77
C LYS A 420 1.60 -25.72 -24.89
N ARG A 421 2.52 -25.18 -25.71
CA ARG A 421 3.87 -25.74 -25.89
C ARG A 421 4.87 -25.33 -24.81
N GLN A 422 4.66 -24.26 -24.07
CA GLN A 422 5.58 -23.80 -23.03
C GLN A 422 5.63 -24.70 -21.79
N TYR A 423 4.52 -25.36 -21.44
CA TYR A 423 4.46 -26.24 -20.27
C TYR A 423 5.33 -27.51 -20.38
N SER A 424 5.70 -27.92 -21.57
CA SER A 424 6.54 -29.10 -21.80
C SER A 424 8.05 -28.79 -21.79
N LYS A 425 8.47 -27.55 -22.08
CA LYS A 425 9.90 -27.15 -22.17
C LYS A 425 10.52 -26.66 -20.85
N SER A 426 9.73 -26.12 -19.91
CA SER A 426 10.25 -25.70 -18.60
C SER A 426 10.68 -26.88 -17.70
N ARG A 427 10.34 -28.11 -18.05
CA ARG A 427 10.81 -29.33 -17.36
C ARG A 427 12.24 -29.75 -17.71
N ILE A 428 12.87 -29.18 -18.74
CA ILE A 428 14.19 -29.64 -19.24
C ILE A 428 15.34 -28.77 -18.70
N THR A 429 15.08 -27.59 -18.13
CA THR A 429 16.14 -26.65 -17.71
C THR A 429 16.38 -26.60 -16.20
N THR A 430 15.77 -27.47 -15.39
CA THR A 430 15.99 -27.52 -13.94
C THR A 430 16.84 -28.73 -13.48
N ASN A 431 17.47 -29.46 -14.40
CA ASN A 431 18.43 -30.51 -14.10
C ASN A 431 19.74 -30.25 -14.89
N ALA A 432 20.46 -29.18 -14.57
CA ALA A 432 21.89 -28.99 -14.84
C ALA A 432 22.46 -28.03 -13.79
#